data_6cd5fe8a4d443cf53d1b9fec8711379d
#
_entry.id   6cd5fe8a4d443cf53d1b9fec8711379d
#
_cell.length_a   1.000
_cell.length_b   1.000
_cell.length_c   1.000
_cell.angle_alpha   90.00
_cell.angle_beta   90.00
_cell.angle_gamma   90.00
#
_symmetry.space_group_name_H-M   'P 1'
#
loop_
_entity.id
_entity.type
_entity.pdbx_description
1 polymer ?
#
loop_
_entity_poly.entity_id
_entity_poly.type
_entity_poly.pdbx_seq_one_letter_code
_entity_poly.pdbx_strand_id
1 'polypeptide(L)'
;NGYIDTLKMSDKVHLAVFDSVSHDVIRECKAKDWDEVTSEEVQPRGGTPLYDSCGKIMTQAEEDDAKKTVLVVMTDGYENSSKEHTQTSIKAKVKAFEDKKWEVLFLGANFDAVESVSGSVGVVGSKTMNISAGNLARSMDMLSAYTTSYAATGQAINFTNEDKLKATTQVTP
;
A
#
# COMPACT_ATOMS: atom_id res chain seq x y z
N ASN A 1 5.58 4.92 -11.06
CA ASN A 1 5.67 4.04 -12.23
C ASN A 1 6.84 3.05 -12.09
N GLY A 2 8.07 3.48 -11.77
CA GLY A 2 9.24 2.60 -11.66
C GLY A 2 9.08 1.35 -10.78
N TYR A 3 8.22 1.38 -9.76
CA TYR A 3 7.89 0.18 -8.99
C TYR A 3 7.25 -0.91 -9.84
N ILE A 4 6.31 -0.55 -10.72
CA ILE A 4 5.61 -1.52 -11.58
C ILE A 4 6.55 -2.16 -12.58
N ASP A 5 7.56 -1.42 -13.07
CA ASP A 5 8.56 -1.92 -14.02
C ASP A 5 9.40 -3.09 -13.45
N THR A 6 9.42 -3.25 -12.12
CA THR A 6 10.16 -4.34 -11.45
C THR A 6 9.33 -5.61 -11.25
N LEU A 7 8.02 -5.56 -11.50
CA LEU A 7 7.13 -6.71 -11.41
C LEU A 7 7.31 -7.64 -12.61
N LYS A 8 6.89 -8.90 -12.46
CA LYS A 8 6.83 -9.81 -13.61
C LYS A 8 5.75 -9.34 -14.57
N MET A 9 5.99 -9.46 -15.87
CA MET A 9 5.05 -9.06 -16.93
C MET A 9 3.65 -9.66 -16.76
N SER A 10 3.55 -10.83 -16.12
CA SER A 10 2.27 -11.54 -15.90
C SER A 10 1.57 -11.15 -14.59
N ASP A 11 2.23 -10.40 -13.70
CA ASP A 11 1.65 -10.03 -12.42
C ASP A 11 0.48 -9.09 -12.64
N LYS A 12 -0.62 -9.31 -11.91
CA LYS A 12 -1.80 -8.46 -11.96
C LYS A 12 -1.60 -7.27 -11.04
N VAL A 13 -1.92 -6.10 -11.53
CA VAL A 13 -1.79 -4.83 -10.81
C VAL A 13 -3.15 -4.16 -10.73
N HIS A 14 -3.52 -3.74 -9.52
CA HIS A 14 -4.68 -2.89 -9.27
C HIS A 14 -4.20 -1.56 -8.72
N LEU A 15 -4.70 -0.47 -9.25
CA LEU A 15 -4.56 0.86 -8.68
C LEU A 15 -5.93 1.38 -8.30
N ALA A 16 -6.13 1.64 -7.03
CA ALA A 16 -7.35 2.24 -6.52
C ALA A 16 -7.05 3.61 -5.90
N VAL A 17 -7.92 4.56 -6.16
CA VAL A 17 -7.97 5.86 -5.50
C VAL A 17 -9.24 5.93 -4.67
N PHE A 18 -9.13 6.45 -3.46
CA PHE A 18 -10.26 6.52 -2.55
C PHE A 18 -10.35 7.86 -1.82
N ASP A 19 -11.58 8.28 -1.57
CA ASP A 19 -11.92 9.44 -0.76
C ASP A 19 -13.33 9.27 -0.14
N SER A 20 -13.87 10.28 0.52
CA SER A 20 -15.18 10.22 1.16
C SER A 20 -16.37 10.07 0.20
N VAL A 21 -16.16 10.19 -1.09
CA VAL A 21 -17.20 10.10 -2.13
C VAL A 21 -17.14 8.76 -2.85
N SER A 22 -15.93 8.28 -3.16
CA SER A 22 -15.74 7.09 -3.98
C SER A 22 -14.52 6.26 -3.57
N HIS A 23 -14.56 4.99 -3.97
CA HIS A 23 -13.42 4.10 -4.06
C HIS A 23 -13.38 3.59 -5.48
N ASP A 24 -12.48 4.12 -6.27
CA ASP A 24 -12.38 3.84 -7.69
C ASP A 24 -11.15 3.00 -7.98
N VAL A 25 -11.35 1.78 -8.49
CA VAL A 25 -10.27 1.02 -9.13
C VAL A 25 -10.07 1.66 -10.51
N ILE A 26 -9.07 2.51 -10.63
CA ILE A 26 -8.80 3.27 -11.86
C ILE A 26 -7.98 2.47 -12.86
N ARG A 27 -7.27 1.43 -12.40
CA ARG A 27 -6.56 0.49 -13.27
C ARG A 27 -6.61 -0.92 -12.72
N GLU A 28 -6.84 -1.87 -13.61
CA GLU A 28 -6.71 -3.29 -13.38
C GLU A 28 -6.14 -3.91 -14.67
N CYS A 29 -4.87 -4.27 -14.64
CA CYS A 29 -4.18 -4.81 -15.80
C CYS A 29 -3.00 -5.71 -15.39
N LYS A 30 -2.34 -6.33 -16.35
CA LYS A 30 -1.05 -6.97 -16.13
C LYS A 30 0.06 -5.91 -16.11
N ALA A 31 1.13 -6.16 -15.38
CA ALA A 31 2.26 -5.22 -15.30
C ALA A 31 2.84 -4.83 -16.67
N LYS A 32 2.84 -5.77 -17.63
CA LYS A 32 3.28 -5.50 -19.03
C LYS A 32 2.39 -4.50 -19.79
N ASP A 33 1.16 -4.33 -19.36
CA ASP A 33 0.15 -3.47 -19.99
C ASP A 33 -0.08 -2.18 -19.18
N TRP A 34 0.86 -1.87 -18.24
CA TRP A 34 0.79 -0.71 -17.37
C TRP A 34 1.25 0.56 -18.10
N ASP A 35 0.40 1.56 -18.08
CA ASP A 35 0.73 2.92 -18.50
C ASP A 35 1.07 3.80 -17.29
N GLU A 36 1.85 4.85 -17.49
CA GLU A 36 2.16 5.80 -16.41
C GLU A 36 0.91 6.44 -15.81
N VAL A 37 0.89 6.51 -14.48
CA VAL A 37 -0.16 7.23 -13.74
C VAL A 37 0.06 8.73 -13.89
N THR A 38 -0.99 9.43 -14.31
CA THR A 38 -0.97 10.88 -14.49
C THR A 38 -1.54 11.60 -13.27
N SER A 39 -1.19 12.88 -13.12
CA SER A 39 -1.76 13.72 -12.06
C SER A 39 -3.27 13.96 -12.22
N GLU A 40 -3.82 13.75 -13.41
CA GLU A 40 -5.26 13.87 -13.66
C GLU A 40 -6.05 12.68 -13.11
N GLU A 41 -5.43 11.49 -13.11
CA GLU A 41 -6.04 10.25 -12.59
C GLU A 41 -6.07 10.23 -11.05
N VAL A 42 -5.08 10.86 -10.40
CA VAL A 42 -4.94 10.86 -8.94
C VAL A 42 -5.08 12.28 -8.41
N GLN A 43 -6.31 12.72 -8.22
CA GLN A 43 -6.65 14.03 -7.69
C GLN A 43 -6.92 13.93 -6.19
N PRO A 44 -6.31 14.77 -5.33
CA PRO A 44 -6.66 14.83 -3.91
C PRO A 44 -8.11 15.29 -3.74
N ARG A 45 -8.90 14.52 -2.97
CA ARG A 45 -10.30 14.81 -2.70
C ARG A 45 -10.65 14.41 -1.26
N GLY A 46 -11.48 15.18 -0.59
CA GLY A 46 -12.24 14.88 0.62
C GLY A 46 -11.60 14.04 1.72
N GLY A 47 -12.43 13.30 2.45
CA GLY A 47 -12.01 12.48 3.60
C GLY A 47 -11.38 11.15 3.22
N THR A 48 -10.96 10.41 4.27
CA THR A 48 -10.18 9.16 4.14
C THR A 48 -10.95 7.96 4.70
N PRO A 49 -11.81 7.28 3.92
CA PRO A 49 -12.50 6.04 4.32
C PRO A 49 -11.54 4.85 4.23
N LEU A 50 -10.50 4.85 5.04
CA LEU A 50 -9.40 3.89 4.95
C LEU A 50 -9.86 2.45 5.17
N TYR A 51 -10.71 2.22 6.20
CA TYR A 51 -11.15 0.85 6.51
C TYR A 51 -11.98 0.27 5.37
N ASP A 52 -12.89 1.06 4.81
CA ASP A 52 -13.72 0.62 3.69
C ASP A 52 -12.88 0.36 2.45
N SER A 53 -11.92 1.22 2.17
CA SER A 53 -11.05 1.10 1.00
C SER A 53 -10.11 -0.11 1.10
N CYS A 54 -9.49 -0.32 2.26
CA CYS A 54 -8.70 -1.53 2.51
C CYS A 54 -9.58 -2.79 2.41
N GLY A 55 -10.80 -2.74 2.97
CA GLY A 55 -11.74 -3.84 2.90
C GLY A 55 -12.12 -4.23 1.48
N LYS A 56 -12.41 -3.25 0.63
CA LYS A 56 -12.79 -3.44 -0.78
C LYS A 56 -11.63 -4.02 -1.60
N ILE A 57 -10.44 -3.44 -1.53
CA ILE A 57 -9.31 -3.93 -2.32
C ILE A 57 -8.84 -5.32 -1.86
N MET A 58 -8.94 -5.63 -0.56
CA MET A 58 -8.66 -6.98 -0.06
C MET A 58 -9.68 -7.99 -0.58
N THR A 59 -10.96 -7.65 -0.66
CA THR A 59 -11.99 -8.52 -1.24
C THR A 59 -11.70 -8.77 -2.71
N GLN A 60 -11.36 -7.73 -3.48
CA GLN A 60 -10.97 -7.87 -4.88
C GLN A 60 -9.77 -8.81 -5.07
N ALA A 61 -8.74 -8.68 -4.24
CA ALA A 61 -7.57 -9.56 -4.28
C ALA A 61 -7.91 -11.03 -3.94
N GLU A 62 -8.91 -11.26 -3.08
CA GLU A 62 -9.41 -12.60 -2.77
C GLU A 62 -10.17 -13.22 -3.94
N GLU A 63 -10.96 -12.42 -4.65
CA GLU A 63 -11.69 -12.85 -5.85
C GLU A 63 -10.77 -13.19 -7.02
N ASP A 64 -9.59 -12.57 -7.09
CA ASP A 64 -8.57 -12.84 -8.10
C ASP A 64 -7.85 -14.19 -7.93
N ASP A 65 -8.09 -14.91 -6.84
CA ASP A 65 -7.44 -16.18 -6.50
C ASP A 65 -5.90 -16.15 -6.62
N ALA A 66 -5.30 -15.02 -6.22
CA ALA A 66 -3.87 -14.82 -6.32
C ALA A 66 -3.12 -15.69 -5.32
N LYS A 67 -1.98 -16.29 -5.75
CA LYS A 67 -1.13 -17.09 -4.87
C LYS A 67 -0.34 -16.24 -3.88
N LYS A 68 0.01 -15.04 -4.27
CA LYS A 68 0.75 -14.05 -3.49
C LYS A 68 0.18 -12.67 -3.79
N THR A 69 -0.03 -11.87 -2.78
CA THR A 69 -0.53 -10.50 -2.92
C THR A 69 0.28 -9.56 -2.04
N VAL A 70 0.56 -8.38 -2.54
CA VAL A 70 1.11 -7.26 -1.78
C VAL A 70 0.14 -6.10 -1.91
N LEU A 71 -0.51 -5.73 -0.82
CA LEU A 71 -1.30 -4.51 -0.73
C LEU A 71 -0.41 -3.38 -0.22
N VAL A 72 -0.24 -2.34 -1.01
CA VAL A 72 0.45 -1.12 -0.62
C VAL A 72 -0.56 -0.01 -0.44
N VAL A 73 -0.70 0.47 0.78
CA VAL A 73 -1.57 1.59 1.13
C VAL A 73 -0.74 2.84 1.26
N MET A 74 -1.03 3.85 0.45
CA MET A 74 -0.41 5.17 0.54
C MET A 74 -1.41 6.18 1.07
N THR A 75 -1.11 6.77 2.22
CA THR A 75 -1.98 7.76 2.86
C THR A 75 -1.16 8.77 3.65
N ASP A 76 -1.66 10.00 3.72
CA ASP A 76 -1.14 11.09 4.56
C ASP A 76 -2.15 11.49 5.66
N GLY A 77 -3.30 10.81 5.69
CA GLY A 77 -4.43 11.13 6.56
C GLY A 77 -4.88 10.00 7.47
N TYR A 78 -5.60 10.39 8.53
CA TYR A 78 -6.26 9.48 9.45
C TYR A 78 -7.58 8.96 8.87
N GLU A 79 -7.98 7.76 9.29
CA GLU A 79 -9.33 7.25 9.09
C GLU A 79 -10.37 8.25 9.63
N ASN A 80 -11.32 8.67 8.81
CA ASN A 80 -12.32 9.64 9.24
C ASN A 80 -13.71 9.52 8.57
N SER A 81 -13.90 8.58 7.65
CA SER A 81 -15.15 8.55 6.86
C SER A 81 -15.63 7.15 6.45
N SER A 82 -15.04 6.08 6.96
CA SER A 82 -15.54 4.71 6.71
C SER A 82 -16.93 4.48 7.32
N LYS A 83 -17.75 3.71 6.62
CA LYS A 83 -19.15 3.40 6.97
C LYS A 83 -19.45 1.91 6.99
N GLU A 84 -18.74 1.10 6.22
CA GLU A 84 -18.98 -0.33 6.05
C GLU A 84 -18.12 -1.16 7.01
N HIS A 85 -16.88 -0.74 7.23
CA HIS A 85 -15.94 -1.41 8.11
C HIS A 85 -15.65 -0.60 9.38
N THR A 86 -15.61 -1.31 10.50
CA THR A 86 -15.12 -0.80 11.78
C THR A 86 -13.64 -1.16 11.96
N GLN A 87 -12.98 -0.51 12.91
CA GLN A 87 -11.61 -0.89 13.31
C GLN A 87 -11.48 -2.39 13.62
N THR A 88 -12.46 -2.97 14.30
CA THR A 88 -12.45 -4.39 14.67
C THR A 88 -12.57 -5.29 13.44
N SER A 89 -13.50 -4.96 12.54
CA SER A 89 -13.71 -5.79 11.33
C SER A 89 -12.54 -5.71 10.37
N ILE A 90 -11.92 -4.53 10.20
CA ILE A 90 -10.77 -4.41 9.31
C ILE A 90 -9.53 -5.09 9.88
N LYS A 91 -9.29 -5.04 11.20
CA LYS A 91 -8.21 -5.81 11.84
C LYS A 91 -8.34 -7.32 11.60
N ALA A 92 -9.54 -7.84 11.73
CA ALA A 92 -9.80 -9.25 11.46
C ALA A 92 -9.53 -9.60 9.99
N LYS A 93 -9.91 -8.71 9.06
CA LYS A 93 -9.68 -8.90 7.62
C LYS A 93 -8.19 -8.82 7.27
N VAL A 94 -7.45 -7.86 7.81
CA VAL A 94 -5.99 -7.76 7.65
C VAL A 94 -5.31 -9.03 8.17
N LYS A 95 -5.70 -9.49 9.36
CA LYS A 95 -5.15 -10.74 9.92
C LYS A 95 -5.41 -11.93 8.99
N ALA A 96 -6.63 -12.10 8.49
CA ALA A 96 -6.98 -13.18 7.57
C ALA A 96 -6.17 -13.11 6.26
N PHE A 97 -5.87 -11.90 5.78
CA PHE A 97 -5.04 -11.64 4.62
C PHE A 97 -3.58 -12.06 4.89
N GLU A 98 -3.03 -11.68 6.03
CA GLU A 98 -1.67 -12.07 6.46
C GLU A 98 -1.55 -13.58 6.77
N ASP A 99 -2.59 -14.23 7.28
CA ASP A 99 -2.62 -15.68 7.51
C ASP A 99 -2.45 -16.47 6.19
N LYS A 100 -2.87 -15.90 5.05
CA LYS A 100 -2.58 -16.40 3.69
C LYS A 100 -1.13 -16.16 3.25
N LYS A 101 -0.29 -15.54 4.09
CA LYS A 101 1.06 -15.07 3.77
C LYS A 101 1.07 -13.93 2.73
N TRP A 102 0.00 -13.21 2.62
CA TRP A 102 -0.10 -12.00 1.82
C TRP A 102 0.39 -10.78 2.62
N GLU A 103 0.89 -9.78 1.95
CA GLU A 103 1.54 -8.64 2.60
C GLU A 103 0.65 -7.39 2.57
N VAL A 104 0.60 -6.67 3.70
CA VAL A 104 -0.07 -5.37 3.81
C VAL A 104 0.95 -4.35 4.30
N LEU A 105 1.26 -3.37 3.47
CA LEU A 105 2.27 -2.35 3.71
C LEU A 105 1.63 -0.97 3.75
N PHE A 106 2.09 -0.14 4.68
CA PHE A 106 1.67 1.25 4.79
C PHE A 106 2.83 2.21 4.52
N LEU A 107 2.61 3.13 3.59
CA LEU A 107 3.53 4.18 3.21
C LEU A 107 2.83 5.53 3.37
N GLY A 108 3.51 6.54 3.88
CA GLY A 108 2.86 7.85 4.03
C GLY A 108 3.83 8.99 4.31
N ALA A 109 3.34 10.21 4.16
CA ALA A 109 4.13 11.43 4.31
C ALA A 109 4.11 12.01 5.73
N ASN A 110 3.28 11.48 6.63
CA ASN A 110 3.16 11.94 8.01
C ASN A 110 3.37 10.75 8.97
N PHE A 111 4.47 10.78 9.72
CA PHE A 111 4.86 9.68 10.61
C PHE A 111 3.77 9.30 11.62
N ASP A 112 3.23 10.29 12.33
CA ASP A 112 2.22 10.04 13.35
C ASP A 112 0.94 9.45 12.76
N ALA A 113 0.54 9.93 11.57
CA ALA A 113 -0.60 9.39 10.86
C ALA A 113 -0.35 7.95 10.40
N VAL A 114 0.79 7.66 9.78
CA VAL A 114 1.13 6.33 9.25
C VAL A 114 1.19 5.29 10.38
N GLU A 115 1.85 5.61 11.49
CA GLU A 115 1.95 4.69 12.63
C GLU A 115 0.59 4.48 13.32
N SER A 116 -0.16 5.56 13.57
CA SER A 116 -1.48 5.49 14.16
C SER A 116 -2.46 4.73 13.28
N VAL A 117 -2.44 5.00 11.97
CA VAL A 117 -3.34 4.39 11.00
C VAL A 117 -3.03 2.90 10.81
N SER A 118 -1.76 2.54 10.64
CA SER A 118 -1.37 1.13 10.49
C SER A 118 -1.72 0.31 11.74
N GLY A 119 -1.48 0.86 12.92
CA GLY A 119 -1.88 0.25 14.20
C GLY A 119 -3.41 0.13 14.32
N SER A 120 -4.18 1.08 13.78
CA SER A 120 -5.64 1.03 13.78
C SER A 120 -6.20 -0.08 12.91
N VAL A 121 -5.53 -0.48 11.84
CA VAL A 121 -5.90 -1.62 11.00
C VAL A 121 -5.18 -2.92 11.38
N GLY A 122 -4.29 -2.89 12.37
CA GLY A 122 -3.61 -4.08 12.89
C GLY A 122 -2.29 -4.45 12.19
N VAL A 123 -1.76 -3.57 11.35
CA VAL A 123 -0.46 -3.77 10.69
C VAL A 123 0.67 -3.39 11.64
N VAL A 124 1.69 -4.25 11.73
CA VAL A 124 2.83 -4.02 12.62
C VAL A 124 3.80 -2.98 12.07
N GLY A 125 4.51 -2.29 12.97
CA GLY A 125 5.41 -1.20 12.59
C GLY A 125 6.51 -1.57 11.60
N SER A 126 6.96 -2.83 11.53
CA SER A 126 7.93 -3.28 10.52
C SER A 126 7.40 -3.27 9.08
N LYS A 127 6.08 -3.16 8.90
CA LYS A 127 5.41 -3.05 7.59
C LYS A 127 4.99 -1.63 7.25
N THR A 128 5.48 -0.65 8.01
CA THR A 128 5.18 0.76 7.81
C THR A 128 6.43 1.55 7.47
N MET A 129 6.32 2.52 6.59
CA MET A 129 7.41 3.41 6.23
C MET A 129 6.89 4.83 6.03
N ASN A 130 7.48 5.77 6.75
CA ASN A 130 7.26 7.19 6.53
C ASN A 130 8.18 7.67 5.40
N ILE A 131 7.65 8.46 4.48
CA ILE A 131 8.37 8.91 3.28
C ILE A 131 8.37 10.43 3.26
N SER A 132 9.55 11.05 3.21
CA SER A 132 9.66 12.47 2.91
C SER A 132 9.51 12.70 1.40
N ALA A 133 8.98 13.85 1.01
CA ALA A 133 8.70 14.18 -0.40
C ALA A 133 9.92 13.99 -1.33
N GLY A 134 11.12 14.33 -0.86
CA GLY A 134 12.35 14.18 -1.64
C GLY A 134 12.87 12.74 -1.76
N ASN A 135 12.31 11.78 -1.01
CA ASN A 135 12.75 10.39 -0.98
C ASN A 135 11.75 9.40 -1.57
N LEU A 136 10.70 9.88 -2.23
CA LEU A 136 9.67 9.00 -2.81
C LEU A 136 10.29 7.97 -3.77
N ALA A 137 11.13 8.39 -4.70
CA ALA A 137 11.77 7.50 -5.67
C ALA A 137 12.58 6.40 -4.97
N ARG A 138 13.44 6.77 -4.02
CA ARG A 138 14.23 5.82 -3.23
C ARG A 138 13.34 4.83 -2.46
N SER A 139 12.24 5.31 -1.89
CA SER A 139 11.31 4.46 -1.15
C SER A 139 10.60 3.48 -2.06
N MET A 140 10.27 3.87 -3.29
CA MET A 140 9.74 2.98 -4.31
C MET A 140 10.77 1.94 -4.76
N ASP A 141 12.04 2.29 -4.89
CA ASP A 141 13.12 1.35 -5.21
C ASP A 141 13.27 0.29 -4.09
N MET A 142 13.24 0.71 -2.82
CA MET A 142 13.27 -0.23 -1.68
C MET A 142 12.04 -1.14 -1.68
N LEU A 143 10.86 -0.59 -1.89
CA LEU A 143 9.63 -1.38 -2.01
C LEU A 143 9.72 -2.42 -3.12
N SER A 144 10.27 -2.03 -4.27
CA SER A 144 10.50 -2.91 -5.42
C SER A 144 11.40 -4.09 -5.06
N ALA A 145 12.52 -3.83 -4.36
CA ALA A 145 13.44 -4.87 -3.93
C ALA A 145 12.77 -5.85 -2.96
N TYR A 146 12.02 -5.36 -1.98
CA TYR A 146 11.28 -6.20 -1.04
C TYR A 146 10.18 -7.02 -1.72
N THR A 147 9.41 -6.43 -2.61
CA THR A 147 8.34 -7.13 -3.34
C THR A 147 8.91 -8.20 -4.27
N THR A 148 10.01 -7.92 -4.95
CA THR A 148 10.71 -8.90 -5.80
C THR A 148 11.21 -10.07 -4.96
N SER A 149 11.81 -9.81 -3.80
CA SER A 149 12.27 -10.85 -2.87
C SER A 149 11.10 -11.69 -2.35
N TYR A 150 10.02 -11.06 -1.92
CA TYR A 150 8.80 -11.76 -1.49
C TYR A 150 8.21 -12.61 -2.61
N ALA A 151 8.13 -12.10 -3.82
CA ALA A 151 7.62 -12.84 -4.97
C ALA A 151 8.45 -14.10 -5.25
N ALA A 152 9.77 -14.01 -5.12
CA ALA A 152 10.70 -15.11 -5.37
C ALA A 152 10.69 -16.15 -4.23
N THR A 153 10.78 -15.68 -2.98
CA THR A 153 11.07 -16.54 -1.81
C THR A 153 9.86 -16.82 -0.92
N GLY A 154 8.85 -15.94 -0.94
CA GLY A 154 7.75 -15.95 0.04
C GLY A 154 8.15 -15.41 1.42
N GLN A 155 9.35 -14.85 1.57
CA GLN A 155 9.80 -14.25 2.82
C GLN A 155 9.01 -12.97 3.09
N ALA A 156 8.45 -12.84 4.29
CA ALA A 156 7.67 -11.67 4.69
C ALA A 156 8.45 -10.36 4.56
N ILE A 157 7.79 -9.34 4.10
CA ILE A 157 8.35 -7.99 3.97
C ILE A 157 8.42 -7.34 5.35
N ASN A 158 9.61 -6.88 5.76
CA ASN A 158 9.81 -6.12 6.97
C ASN A 158 10.85 -5.03 6.72
N PHE A 159 10.42 -3.78 6.80
CA PHE A 159 11.32 -2.63 6.70
C PHE A 159 12.21 -2.52 7.92
N THR A 160 13.51 -2.40 7.72
CA THR A 160 14.47 -2.19 8.79
C THR A 160 14.46 -0.73 9.27
N ASN A 161 15.06 -0.47 10.44
CA ASN A 161 15.25 0.90 10.91
C ASN A 161 16.12 1.72 9.94
N GLU A 162 17.07 1.08 9.26
CA GLU A 162 17.91 1.73 8.24
C GLU A 162 17.08 2.15 7.02
N ASP A 163 16.15 1.30 6.56
CA ASP A 163 15.24 1.63 5.46
C ASP A 163 14.38 2.85 5.80
N LYS A 164 13.81 2.84 7.00
CA LYS A 164 12.97 3.96 7.50
C LYS A 164 13.77 5.25 7.60
N LEU A 165 15.01 5.18 8.06
CA LEU A 165 15.90 6.33 8.10
C LEU A 165 16.21 6.85 6.69
N LYS A 166 16.53 5.97 5.75
CA LYS A 166 16.78 6.34 4.34
C LYS A 166 15.57 6.99 3.68
N ALA A 167 14.35 6.55 4.03
CA ALA A 167 13.11 7.10 3.49
C ALA A 167 12.80 8.52 4.00
N THR A 168 13.32 8.91 5.16
CA THR A 168 13.03 10.21 5.80
C THR A 168 14.20 11.20 5.76
N THR A 169 15.45 10.72 5.67
CA THR A 169 16.62 11.60 5.67
C THR A 169 16.73 12.35 4.33
N GLN A 170 16.80 13.67 4.39
CA GLN A 170 17.06 14.47 3.20
C GLN A 170 18.43 14.12 2.61
N VAL A 171 18.44 13.83 1.31
CA VAL A 171 19.70 13.75 0.56
C VAL A 171 20.18 15.19 0.36
N THR A 172 21.17 15.60 1.12
CA THR A 172 21.87 16.85 0.84
C THR A 172 22.56 16.70 -0.51
N PRO A 173 22.39 17.64 -1.44
CA PRO A 173 23.02 17.60 -2.76
C PRO A 173 24.54 17.64 -2.68
#